data_5796586b41b66a962ca42aab23a33d8b
#
_entry.id   5796586b41b66a962ca42aab23a33d8b
#
_cell.length_a   1.000
_cell.length_b   1.000
_cell.length_c   1.000
_cell.angle_alpha   90.00
_cell.angle_beta   90.00
_cell.angle_gamma   90.00
#
_symmetry.space_group_name_H-M   'P 1'
#
loop_
_entity.id
_entity.type
_entity.pdbx_description
1 polymer ?
#
loop_
_entity_poly.entity_id
_entity_poly.type
_entity_poly.pdbx_seq_one_letter_code
_entity_poly.pdbx_strand_id
1 'polypeptide(L)'
;MSLALAFFFAPLVTTLYALVLFFALLAFNIGRGYWARGFYQFLAVGLGFSLFFYPIGYYTVYKGSFGSAISQILYPIDSLNFMSNPGLLDNLLFYGLLAIGLGGLTLVFAGFFQSKPSKQYVLSIFAALALVLSLGLEIFSTEPIHGSRLAELLPFMSILLLTRIRANDAEGVSRRRRYSEAPSVWAIFLKGNAYLPILALAYLFLAPLVARYVLRPEQYQERARMETTVKGQTQATDRIYIWDDLANGYKTSERLAASQLLTPKLHTALSKNRTRLVSDLRDNQPKVIVVNTKTALWTEVEQLLAESYQPVQSEFKDFKLYKLK
;
A
#
# COMPACT_ATOMS: atom_id res chain seq x y z
N MET A 1 -2.57 13.87 -13.65
CA MET A 1 -3.83 13.26 -13.24
C MET A 1 -3.63 11.96 -12.44
N SER A 2 -3.22 10.85 -13.05
CA SER A 2 -3.00 9.56 -12.36
C SER A 2 -2.04 9.64 -11.17
N LEU A 3 -0.98 10.43 -11.26
CA LEU A 3 -0.01 10.68 -10.18
C LEU A 3 -0.65 11.34 -8.95
N ALA A 4 -1.56 12.29 -9.14
CA ALA A 4 -2.24 12.95 -8.04
C ALA A 4 -3.21 12.01 -7.32
N LEU A 5 -3.95 11.19 -8.06
CA LEU A 5 -4.82 10.17 -7.47
C LEU A 5 -3.99 9.13 -6.71
N ALA A 6 -2.93 8.61 -7.33
CA ALA A 6 -2.04 7.65 -6.69
C ALA A 6 -1.38 8.21 -5.41
N PHE A 7 -1.05 9.50 -5.38
CA PHE A 7 -0.47 10.16 -4.20
C PHE A 7 -1.38 10.09 -2.97
N PHE A 8 -2.69 10.18 -3.14
CA PHE A 8 -3.62 10.06 -2.00
C PHE A 8 -3.77 8.62 -1.47
N PHE A 9 -3.43 7.61 -2.29
CA PHE A 9 -3.50 6.20 -1.88
C PHE A 9 -2.16 5.69 -1.31
N ALA A 10 -1.04 6.07 -1.93
CA ALA A 10 0.29 5.63 -1.56
C ALA A 10 1.30 6.77 -1.76
N PRO A 11 1.34 7.78 -0.87
CA PRO A 11 2.08 9.02 -1.08
C PRO A 11 3.58 8.81 -1.25
N LEU A 12 4.18 7.94 -0.42
CA LEU A 12 5.62 7.69 -0.45
C LEU A 12 6.06 7.03 -1.77
N VAL A 13 5.40 5.95 -2.16
CA VAL A 13 5.70 5.21 -3.40
C VAL A 13 5.42 6.06 -4.62
N THR A 14 4.32 6.81 -4.61
CA THR A 14 3.99 7.73 -5.72
C THR A 14 5.04 8.84 -5.85
N THR A 15 5.55 9.37 -4.73
CA THR A 15 6.62 10.36 -4.74
C THR A 15 7.90 9.77 -5.32
N LEU A 16 8.30 8.56 -4.91
CA LEU A 16 9.46 7.86 -5.47
C LEU A 16 9.29 7.61 -6.97
N TYR A 17 8.12 7.16 -7.40
CA TYR A 17 7.82 6.97 -8.82
C TYR A 17 7.87 8.28 -9.62
N ALA A 18 7.32 9.36 -9.07
CA ALA A 18 7.40 10.69 -9.69
C ALA A 18 8.85 11.18 -9.81
N LEU A 19 9.68 10.95 -8.79
CA LEU A 19 11.12 11.27 -8.85
C LEU A 19 11.84 10.44 -9.90
N VAL A 20 11.58 9.13 -9.99
CA VAL A 20 12.14 8.26 -11.04
C VAL A 20 11.80 8.79 -12.42
N LEU A 21 10.52 9.09 -12.66
CA LEU A 21 10.07 9.65 -13.95
C LEU A 21 10.68 11.01 -14.23
N PHE A 22 10.74 11.89 -13.23
CA PHE A 22 11.30 13.22 -13.36
C PHE A 22 12.78 13.15 -13.76
N PHE A 23 13.59 12.40 -13.02
CA PHE A 23 15.02 12.29 -13.31
C PHE A 23 15.28 11.56 -14.63
N ALA A 24 14.48 10.56 -14.99
CA ALA A 24 14.58 9.87 -16.27
C ALA A 24 14.29 10.82 -17.45
N LEU A 25 13.23 11.63 -17.34
CA LEU A 25 12.89 12.63 -18.35
C LEU A 25 13.96 13.74 -18.43
N LEU A 26 14.45 14.19 -17.28
CA LEU A 26 15.51 15.19 -17.21
C LEU A 26 16.79 14.68 -17.89
N ALA A 27 17.28 13.51 -17.51
CA ALA A 27 18.45 12.89 -18.10
C ALA A 27 18.31 12.68 -19.62
N PHE A 28 17.11 12.24 -20.07
CA PHE A 28 16.81 12.07 -21.48
C PHE A 28 16.86 13.38 -22.27
N ASN A 29 16.31 14.46 -21.70
CA ASN A 29 16.29 15.76 -22.37
C ASN A 29 17.67 16.47 -22.35
N ILE A 30 18.39 16.37 -21.23
CA ILE A 30 19.75 16.89 -21.11
C ILE A 30 20.68 16.21 -22.13
N GLY A 31 20.67 14.86 -22.17
CA GLY A 31 21.49 14.10 -23.09
C GLY A 31 21.20 14.36 -24.58
N ARG A 32 20.09 15.05 -24.88
CA ARG A 32 19.71 15.48 -26.25
C ARG A 32 19.84 17.00 -26.51
N GLY A 33 20.21 17.78 -25.51
CA GLY A 33 20.24 19.23 -25.61
C GLY A 33 18.85 19.91 -25.62
N TYR A 34 17.77 19.20 -25.27
CA TYR A 34 16.41 19.75 -25.34
C TYR A 34 15.90 20.23 -23.97
N TRP A 35 16.60 21.18 -23.35
CA TRP A 35 16.25 21.73 -22.04
C TRP A 35 14.84 22.31 -21.94
N ALA A 36 14.47 23.12 -22.97
CA ALA A 36 13.14 23.74 -23.01
C ALA A 36 12.01 22.67 -22.99
N ARG A 37 12.20 21.59 -23.73
CA ARG A 37 11.22 20.48 -23.75
C ARG A 37 11.08 19.80 -22.39
N GLY A 38 12.19 19.60 -21.67
CA GLY A 38 12.17 19.07 -20.30
C GLY A 38 11.38 19.96 -19.35
N PHE A 39 11.60 21.27 -19.45
CA PHE A 39 10.87 22.24 -18.64
C PHE A 39 9.36 22.25 -18.93
N TYR A 40 8.95 22.24 -20.19
CA TYR A 40 7.52 22.16 -20.54
C TYR A 40 6.87 20.86 -20.09
N GLN A 41 7.58 19.73 -20.16
CA GLN A 41 7.08 18.45 -19.64
C GLN A 41 6.88 18.49 -18.12
N PHE A 42 7.83 19.08 -17.40
CA PHE A 42 7.73 19.29 -15.96
C PHE A 42 6.51 20.17 -15.60
N LEU A 43 6.34 21.29 -16.28
CA LEU A 43 5.17 22.17 -16.08
C LEU A 43 3.85 21.44 -16.37
N ALA A 44 3.78 20.65 -17.44
CA ALA A 44 2.58 19.90 -17.79
C ALA A 44 2.24 18.85 -16.72
N VAL A 45 3.25 18.16 -16.17
CA VAL A 45 3.04 17.21 -15.07
C VAL A 45 2.59 17.94 -13.80
N GLY A 46 3.22 19.05 -13.47
CA GLY A 46 2.87 19.89 -12.32
C GLY A 46 1.44 20.43 -12.40
N LEU A 47 1.05 20.97 -13.55
CA LEU A 47 -0.32 21.43 -13.79
C LEU A 47 -1.34 20.29 -13.69
N GLY A 48 -1.05 19.16 -14.33
CA GLY A 48 -1.92 17.98 -14.25
C GLY A 48 -2.04 17.40 -12.85
N PHE A 49 -0.98 17.47 -12.03
CA PHE A 49 -1.03 17.10 -10.61
C PHE A 49 -1.89 18.09 -9.83
N SER A 50 -1.66 19.38 -10.00
CA SER A 50 -2.33 20.48 -9.28
C SER A 50 -3.84 20.47 -9.51
N LEU A 51 -4.30 20.17 -10.73
CA LEU A 51 -5.71 20.08 -11.10
C LEU A 51 -6.52 19.12 -10.22
N PHE A 52 -5.88 18.07 -9.70
CA PHE A 52 -6.51 17.09 -8.81
C PHE A 52 -6.15 17.32 -7.35
N PHE A 53 -4.93 17.74 -7.09
CA PHE A 53 -4.47 17.97 -5.73
C PHE A 53 -5.23 19.12 -5.05
N TYR A 54 -5.42 20.25 -5.73
CA TYR A 54 -6.08 21.41 -5.13
C TYR A 54 -7.56 21.17 -4.77
N PRO A 55 -8.41 20.58 -5.63
CA PRO A 55 -9.80 20.31 -5.24
C PRO A 55 -9.91 19.37 -4.04
N ILE A 56 -9.06 18.32 -3.98
CA ILE A 56 -9.06 17.39 -2.86
C ILE A 56 -8.52 18.07 -1.61
N GLY A 57 -7.43 18.83 -1.72
CA GLY A 57 -6.86 19.62 -0.62
C GLY A 57 -7.86 20.63 -0.09
N TYR A 58 -8.54 21.39 -0.96
CA TYR A 58 -9.60 22.30 -0.59
C TYR A 58 -10.74 21.61 0.16
N TYR A 59 -11.19 20.45 -0.36
CA TYR A 59 -12.23 19.67 0.31
C TYR A 59 -11.80 19.20 1.72
N THR A 60 -10.55 18.75 1.89
CA THR A 60 -10.06 18.34 3.21
C THR A 60 -9.94 19.50 4.18
N VAL A 61 -9.56 20.70 3.69
CA VAL A 61 -9.57 21.95 4.49
C VAL A 61 -10.99 22.32 4.89
N TYR A 62 -11.92 22.34 3.93
CA TYR A 62 -13.33 22.66 4.16
C TYR A 62 -13.97 21.70 5.20
N LYS A 63 -13.61 20.43 5.18
CA LYS A 63 -14.09 19.43 6.15
C LYS A 63 -13.32 19.41 7.48
N GLY A 64 -12.34 20.30 7.65
CA GLY A 64 -11.50 20.34 8.87
C GLY A 64 -10.59 19.11 9.05
N SER A 65 -10.42 18.28 7.99
CA SER A 65 -9.65 17.03 8.04
C SER A 65 -8.24 17.16 7.46
N PHE A 66 -7.82 18.35 7.07
CA PHE A 66 -6.51 18.58 6.41
C PHE A 66 -5.33 18.13 7.27
N GLY A 67 -5.32 18.50 8.57
CA GLY A 67 -4.27 18.08 9.49
C GLY A 67 -4.16 16.56 9.64
N SER A 68 -5.31 15.88 9.70
CA SER A 68 -5.35 14.41 9.75
C SER A 68 -4.88 13.78 8.44
N ALA A 69 -5.24 14.35 7.29
CA ALA A 69 -4.78 13.88 5.99
C ALA A 69 -3.25 14.01 5.86
N ILE A 70 -2.69 15.16 6.24
CA ILE A 70 -1.23 15.36 6.24
C ILE A 70 -0.52 14.40 7.20
N SER A 71 -1.05 14.20 8.41
CA SER A 71 -0.45 13.25 9.36
C SER A 71 -0.46 11.81 8.84
N GLN A 72 -1.48 11.42 8.10
CA GLN A 72 -1.52 10.09 7.44
C GLN A 72 -0.53 9.98 6.29
N ILE A 73 -0.35 11.05 5.52
CA ILE A 73 0.63 11.09 4.42
C ILE A 73 2.07 10.97 4.97
N LEU A 74 2.36 11.62 6.09
CA LEU A 74 3.69 11.60 6.71
C LEU A 74 3.93 10.37 7.58
N TYR A 75 2.89 9.65 7.98
CA TYR A 75 2.98 8.50 8.86
C TYR A 75 3.98 7.42 8.41
N PRO A 76 4.10 7.03 7.13
CA PRO A 76 5.10 6.05 6.70
C PRO A 76 6.53 6.48 7.03
N ILE A 77 6.81 7.79 6.99
CA ILE A 77 8.12 8.34 7.36
C ILE A 77 8.30 8.31 8.88
N ASP A 78 7.28 8.73 9.63
CA ASP A 78 7.28 8.73 11.09
C ASP A 78 7.39 7.31 11.68
N SER A 79 6.90 6.29 10.96
CA SER A 79 6.93 4.89 11.39
C SER A 79 8.27 4.20 11.13
N LEU A 80 9.19 4.84 10.41
CA LEU A 80 10.52 4.27 10.18
C LEU A 80 11.35 4.30 11.46
N ASN A 81 11.79 3.13 11.88
CA ASN A 81 12.68 3.01 13.02
C ASN A 81 13.87 2.11 12.67
N PHE A 82 15.00 2.76 12.37
CA PHE A 82 16.21 2.07 11.95
C PHE A 82 16.95 1.35 13.09
N MET A 83 16.73 1.77 14.35
CA MET A 83 17.56 1.30 15.45
C MET A 83 16.87 0.30 16.40
N SER A 84 15.55 0.33 16.51
CA SER A 84 14.83 -0.50 17.48
C SER A 84 13.55 -1.14 16.94
N ASN A 85 13.56 -1.51 15.66
CA ASN A 85 12.42 -2.24 15.08
C ASN A 85 12.45 -3.70 15.54
N PRO A 86 11.56 -4.16 16.42
CA PRO A 86 11.53 -5.53 16.90
C PRO A 86 11.17 -6.54 15.79
N GLY A 87 10.52 -6.10 14.72
CA GLY A 87 10.15 -6.91 13.55
C GLY A 87 11.17 -6.85 12.40
N LEU A 88 12.34 -6.23 12.59
CA LEU A 88 13.30 -6.04 11.51
C LEU A 88 13.70 -7.36 10.83
N LEU A 89 13.96 -8.39 11.62
CA LEU A 89 14.36 -9.70 11.09
C LEU A 89 13.24 -10.34 10.27
N ASP A 90 12.02 -10.29 10.78
CA ASP A 90 10.84 -10.85 10.10
C ASP A 90 10.56 -10.11 8.79
N ASN A 91 10.65 -8.77 8.82
CA ASN A 91 10.52 -7.95 7.62
C ASN A 91 11.61 -8.27 6.60
N LEU A 92 12.85 -8.35 7.04
CA LEU A 92 13.99 -8.67 6.16
C LEU A 92 13.85 -10.05 5.54
N LEU A 93 13.47 -11.05 6.32
CA LEU A 93 13.23 -12.40 5.81
C LEU A 93 12.05 -12.40 4.82
N PHE A 94 10.93 -11.80 5.17
CA PHE A 94 9.75 -11.79 4.32
C PHE A 94 9.99 -11.04 3.00
N TYR A 95 10.39 -9.77 3.07
CA TYR A 95 10.58 -8.95 1.87
C TYR A 95 11.83 -9.35 1.09
N GLY A 96 12.89 -9.81 1.78
CA GLY A 96 14.09 -10.30 1.15
C GLY A 96 13.86 -11.60 0.38
N LEU A 97 13.24 -12.61 0.99
CA LEU A 97 12.88 -13.85 0.30
C LEU A 97 11.91 -13.62 -0.85
N LEU A 98 10.98 -12.71 -0.66
CA LEU A 98 10.05 -12.33 -1.70
C LEU A 98 10.74 -11.63 -2.88
N ALA A 99 11.63 -10.68 -2.60
CA ALA A 99 12.42 -10.01 -3.64
C ALA A 99 13.28 -11.01 -4.43
N ILE A 100 13.85 -12.01 -3.76
CA ILE A 100 14.59 -13.11 -4.40
C ILE A 100 13.63 -13.97 -5.23
N GLY A 101 12.53 -14.44 -4.63
CA GLY A 101 11.56 -15.34 -5.27
C GLY A 101 10.88 -14.73 -6.50
N LEU A 102 10.61 -13.43 -6.47
CA LEU A 102 10.07 -12.71 -7.63
C LEU A 102 11.13 -12.30 -8.66
N GLY A 103 12.38 -12.70 -8.49
CA GLY A 103 13.47 -12.31 -9.37
C GLY A 103 13.81 -10.82 -9.31
N GLY A 104 13.36 -10.09 -8.28
CA GLY A 104 13.60 -8.67 -8.12
C GLY A 104 15.07 -8.33 -8.04
N LEU A 105 15.85 -9.11 -7.31
CA LEU A 105 17.30 -8.94 -7.25
C LEU A 105 17.95 -9.11 -8.61
N THR A 106 17.55 -10.12 -9.40
CA THR A 106 18.10 -10.32 -10.75
C THR A 106 17.77 -9.16 -11.68
N LEU A 107 16.59 -8.57 -11.54
CA LEU A 107 16.18 -7.38 -12.29
C LEU A 107 16.97 -6.15 -11.87
N VAL A 108 17.19 -5.96 -10.57
CA VAL A 108 18.02 -4.85 -10.05
C VAL A 108 19.45 -4.97 -10.54
N PHE A 109 20.09 -6.14 -10.39
CA PHE A 109 21.44 -6.39 -10.90
C PHE A 109 21.51 -6.18 -12.41
N ALA A 110 20.56 -6.72 -13.17
CA ALA A 110 20.53 -6.50 -14.60
C ALA A 110 20.35 -5.01 -14.98
N GLY A 111 19.62 -4.24 -14.17
CA GLY A 111 19.47 -2.78 -14.36
C GLY A 111 20.78 -2.03 -14.16
N PHE A 112 21.57 -2.39 -13.13
CA PHE A 112 22.83 -1.74 -12.82
C PHE A 112 23.99 -2.15 -13.76
N PHE A 113 24.05 -3.42 -14.16
CA PHE A 113 25.18 -3.97 -14.90
C PHE A 113 24.91 -4.14 -16.41
N GLN A 114 24.00 -3.38 -16.96
CA GLN A 114 23.75 -3.39 -18.39
C GLN A 114 24.96 -2.81 -19.15
N SER A 115 25.52 -3.59 -20.07
CA SER A 115 26.81 -3.33 -20.72
C SER A 115 26.85 -2.17 -21.72
N LYS A 116 25.72 -1.63 -22.15
CA LYS A 116 25.66 -0.53 -23.13
C LYS A 116 24.88 0.67 -22.58
N PRO A 117 25.48 1.86 -22.57
CA PRO A 117 24.80 3.09 -22.18
C PRO A 117 23.72 3.46 -23.20
N SER A 118 22.51 3.01 -22.96
CA SER A 118 21.32 3.37 -23.73
C SER A 118 20.44 4.31 -22.89
N LYS A 119 19.49 5.00 -23.54
CA LYS A 119 18.50 5.83 -22.82
C LYS A 119 17.66 5.01 -21.85
N GLN A 120 17.48 3.74 -22.15
CA GLN A 120 16.79 2.77 -21.30
C GLN A 120 17.61 2.42 -20.06
N TYR A 121 18.95 2.50 -20.15
CA TYR A 121 19.86 2.29 -19.03
C TYR A 121 19.64 3.28 -17.90
N VAL A 122 19.48 4.57 -18.22
CA VAL A 122 19.21 5.61 -17.22
C VAL A 122 17.89 5.33 -16.50
N LEU A 123 16.83 5.01 -17.25
CA LEU A 123 15.54 4.64 -16.67
C LEU A 123 15.62 3.38 -15.80
N SER A 124 16.40 2.39 -16.26
CA SER A 124 16.64 1.15 -15.53
C SER A 124 17.35 1.38 -14.19
N ILE A 125 18.40 2.21 -14.17
CA ILE A 125 19.12 2.57 -12.94
C ILE A 125 18.17 3.26 -11.95
N PHE A 126 17.42 4.27 -12.40
CA PHE A 126 16.50 4.99 -11.52
C PHE A 126 15.39 4.07 -10.99
N ALA A 127 14.84 3.18 -11.82
CA ALA A 127 13.85 2.21 -11.37
C ALA A 127 14.43 1.19 -10.37
N ALA A 128 15.67 0.74 -10.58
CA ALA A 128 16.37 -0.13 -9.65
C ALA A 128 16.62 0.55 -8.29
N LEU A 129 17.09 1.80 -8.31
CA LEU A 129 17.27 2.58 -7.08
C LEU A 129 15.95 2.80 -6.35
N ALA A 130 14.88 3.15 -7.07
CA ALA A 130 13.56 3.34 -6.47
C ALA A 130 13.02 2.03 -5.87
N LEU A 131 13.24 0.89 -6.51
CA LEU A 131 12.87 -0.43 -5.99
C LEU A 131 13.64 -0.77 -4.70
N VAL A 132 14.96 -0.52 -4.69
CA VAL A 132 15.80 -0.75 -3.51
C VAL A 132 15.38 0.14 -2.35
N LEU A 133 15.12 1.42 -2.62
CA LEU A 133 14.63 2.36 -1.60
C LEU A 133 13.26 1.95 -1.06
N SER A 134 12.33 1.57 -1.93
CA SER A 134 11.00 1.10 -1.50
C SER A 134 11.09 -0.17 -0.65
N LEU A 135 11.91 -1.14 -1.05
CA LEU A 135 12.17 -2.34 -0.24
C LEU A 135 12.80 -2.00 1.11
N GLY A 136 13.77 -1.08 1.12
CA GLY A 136 14.38 -0.58 2.36
C GLY A 136 13.35 0.03 3.30
N LEU A 137 12.46 0.88 2.78
CA LEU A 137 11.39 1.49 3.58
C LEU A 137 10.46 0.43 4.19
N GLU A 138 10.11 -0.62 3.43
CA GLU A 138 9.29 -1.72 3.96
C GLU A 138 10.02 -2.55 5.03
N ILE A 139 11.29 -2.85 4.83
CA ILE A 139 12.11 -3.60 5.81
C ILE A 139 12.23 -2.84 7.14
N PHE A 140 12.45 -1.53 7.08
CA PHE A 140 12.61 -0.69 8.27
C PHE A 140 11.28 -0.17 8.85
N SER A 141 10.15 -0.46 8.21
CA SER A 141 8.84 -0.08 8.74
C SER A 141 8.52 -0.87 10.01
N THR A 142 7.98 -0.18 11.01
CA THR A 142 7.44 -0.80 12.23
C THR A 142 6.03 -1.34 12.05
N GLU A 143 5.44 -1.14 10.87
CA GLU A 143 4.12 -1.64 10.53
C GLU A 143 4.11 -3.16 10.33
N PRO A 144 3.00 -3.83 10.67
CA PRO A 144 2.87 -5.27 10.44
C PRO A 144 2.96 -5.60 8.94
N ILE A 145 3.52 -6.77 8.66
CA ILE A 145 3.69 -7.27 7.29
C ILE A 145 2.33 -7.47 6.62
N HIS A 146 2.11 -6.76 5.52
CA HIS A 146 0.92 -6.92 4.70
C HIS A 146 1.31 -7.20 3.24
N GLY A 147 0.76 -8.28 2.68
CA GLY A 147 1.03 -8.64 1.28
C GLY A 147 0.59 -7.57 0.26
N SER A 148 -0.36 -6.69 0.62
CA SER A 148 -0.79 -5.56 -0.22
C SER A 148 0.31 -4.56 -0.51
N ARG A 149 1.31 -4.43 0.36
CA ARG A 149 2.47 -3.54 0.15
C ARG A 149 3.36 -3.97 -1.02
N LEU A 150 3.27 -5.25 -1.41
CA LEU A 150 3.91 -5.71 -2.64
C LEU A 150 3.41 -4.99 -3.89
N ALA A 151 2.15 -4.58 -3.89
CA ALA A 151 1.59 -3.81 -5.00
C ALA A 151 2.35 -2.50 -5.23
N GLU A 152 2.96 -1.95 -4.18
CA GLU A 152 3.73 -0.71 -4.23
C GLU A 152 5.07 -0.89 -4.98
N LEU A 153 5.63 -2.10 -4.98
CA LEU A 153 6.88 -2.43 -5.68
C LEU A 153 6.66 -2.73 -7.17
N LEU A 154 5.45 -3.12 -7.57
CA LEU A 154 5.13 -3.54 -8.93
C LEU A 154 5.43 -2.51 -10.02
N PRO A 155 5.18 -1.20 -9.86
CA PRO A 155 5.53 -0.21 -10.86
C PRO A 155 7.02 -0.21 -11.22
N PHE A 156 7.89 -0.27 -10.22
CA PHE A 156 9.34 -0.27 -10.42
C PHE A 156 9.83 -1.57 -11.05
N MET A 157 9.29 -2.71 -10.60
CA MET A 157 9.58 -4.02 -11.21
C MET A 157 9.14 -4.06 -12.68
N SER A 158 7.97 -3.50 -12.99
CA SER A 158 7.46 -3.42 -14.37
C SER A 158 8.35 -2.59 -15.27
N ILE A 159 8.86 -1.45 -14.79
CA ILE A 159 9.80 -0.60 -15.54
C ILE A 159 11.09 -1.37 -15.84
N LEU A 160 11.67 -2.04 -14.83
CA LEU A 160 12.89 -2.82 -14.98
C LEU A 160 12.71 -3.95 -16.00
N LEU A 161 11.59 -4.64 -15.92
CA LEU A 161 11.25 -5.72 -16.84
C LEU A 161 11.12 -5.23 -18.28
N LEU A 162 10.36 -4.14 -18.50
CA LEU A 162 10.15 -3.57 -19.83
C LEU A 162 11.45 -3.05 -20.44
N THR A 163 12.34 -2.44 -19.64
CA THR A 163 13.66 -1.99 -20.13
C THR A 163 14.52 -3.17 -20.55
N ARG A 164 14.46 -4.30 -19.84
CA ARG A 164 15.22 -5.52 -20.16
C ARG A 164 14.70 -6.22 -21.42
N ILE A 165 13.38 -6.34 -21.57
CA ILE A 165 12.78 -6.93 -22.77
C ILE A 165 13.24 -6.14 -24.01
N ARG A 166 13.15 -4.82 -23.99
CA ARG A 166 13.55 -3.96 -25.10
C ARG A 166 15.08 -4.01 -25.38
N ALA A 167 15.90 -4.17 -24.34
CA ALA A 167 17.34 -4.31 -24.52
C ALA A 167 17.69 -5.62 -25.26
N ASN A 168 17.04 -6.72 -24.90
CA ASN A 168 17.23 -8.02 -25.54
C ASN A 168 16.74 -8.01 -27.01
N ASP A 169 15.64 -7.32 -27.31
CA ASP A 169 15.15 -7.17 -28.69
C ASP A 169 16.12 -6.38 -29.55
N ALA A 170 16.78 -5.35 -29.00
CA ALA A 170 17.77 -4.54 -29.71
C ALA A 170 19.06 -5.32 -30.04
N GLU A 171 19.43 -6.31 -29.22
CA GLU A 171 20.61 -7.17 -29.46
C GLU A 171 20.29 -8.32 -30.44
N GLY A 172 19.03 -8.75 -30.53
CA GLY A 172 18.60 -9.87 -31.37
C GLY A 172 18.35 -9.53 -32.84
N VAL A 173 18.22 -8.23 -33.19
CA VAL A 173 17.92 -7.79 -34.55
C VAL A 173 19.21 -7.53 -35.34
N SER A 174 19.90 -8.61 -35.78
CA SER A 174 20.74 -8.56 -36.93
C SER A 174 19.88 -8.17 -38.16
N ARG A 175 20.41 -7.23 -39.00
CA ARG A 175 19.72 -6.66 -40.17
C ARG A 175 19.08 -7.69 -41.12
N ARG A 176 19.44 -8.97 -41.07
CA ARG A 176 18.90 -10.08 -41.86
C ARG A 176 17.57 -10.66 -41.38
N ARG A 177 17.11 -10.36 -40.14
CA ARG A 177 15.86 -10.92 -39.57
C ARG A 177 14.66 -9.99 -39.62
N ARG A 178 14.67 -8.93 -40.42
CA ARG A 178 13.52 -8.01 -40.57
C ARG A 178 12.25 -8.64 -41.19
N TYR A 179 12.33 -9.88 -41.65
CA TYR A 179 11.22 -10.62 -42.24
C TYR A 179 10.85 -11.90 -41.46
N SER A 180 11.42 -12.13 -40.31
CA SER A 180 10.98 -13.23 -39.45
C SER A 180 9.81 -12.74 -38.59
N GLU A 181 8.76 -13.56 -38.55
CA GLU A 181 7.54 -13.37 -37.78
C GLU A 181 7.81 -12.72 -36.42
N ALA A 182 6.98 -11.72 -36.07
CA ALA A 182 7.06 -11.08 -34.78
C ALA A 182 7.04 -12.16 -33.66
N PRO A 183 7.99 -12.16 -32.73
CA PRO A 183 8.05 -13.20 -31.71
C PRO A 183 6.70 -13.25 -30.99
N SER A 184 6.13 -14.43 -30.84
CA SER A 184 4.85 -14.59 -30.17
C SER A 184 4.94 -13.94 -28.78
N VAL A 185 3.88 -13.32 -28.33
CA VAL A 185 3.77 -12.70 -26.99
C VAL A 185 4.26 -13.69 -25.91
N TRP A 186 3.98 -14.97 -26.09
CA TRP A 186 4.44 -16.06 -25.22
C TRP A 186 5.96 -16.26 -25.22
N ALA A 187 6.63 -16.11 -26.36
CA ALA A 187 8.09 -16.21 -26.41
C ALA A 187 8.79 -15.05 -25.69
N ILE A 188 8.22 -13.84 -25.78
CA ILE A 188 8.68 -12.66 -25.03
C ILE A 188 8.50 -12.89 -23.53
N PHE A 189 7.36 -13.43 -23.16
CA PHE A 189 7.00 -13.75 -21.79
C PHE A 189 7.96 -14.76 -21.15
N LEU A 190 8.24 -15.85 -21.81
CA LEU A 190 9.07 -16.94 -21.27
C LEU A 190 10.56 -16.60 -21.25
N LYS A 191 11.07 -15.88 -22.25
CA LYS A 191 12.49 -15.50 -22.33
C LYS A 191 12.93 -14.43 -21.34
N GLY A 192 12.01 -13.58 -20.87
CA GLY A 192 12.35 -12.40 -20.05
C GLY A 192 12.07 -12.52 -18.56
N ASN A 193 11.72 -13.71 -18.02
CA ASN A 193 11.15 -13.83 -16.67
C ASN A 193 9.94 -12.90 -16.43
N ALA A 194 9.27 -12.47 -17.50
CA ALA A 194 8.12 -11.57 -17.45
C ALA A 194 6.90 -12.21 -16.77
N TYR A 195 6.88 -13.54 -16.67
CA TYR A 195 5.83 -14.27 -15.96
C TYR A 195 5.85 -14.01 -14.45
N LEU A 196 7.01 -13.71 -13.84
CA LEU A 196 7.10 -13.49 -12.40
C LEU A 196 6.28 -12.31 -11.89
N PRO A 197 6.38 -11.09 -12.47
CA PRO A 197 5.49 -9.99 -12.11
C PRO A 197 4.02 -10.27 -12.33
N ILE A 198 3.68 -11.08 -13.35
CA ILE A 198 2.28 -11.44 -13.61
C ILE A 198 1.78 -12.46 -12.60
N LEU A 199 2.61 -13.43 -12.21
CA LEU A 199 2.28 -14.32 -11.11
C LEU A 199 2.10 -13.56 -9.81
N ALA A 200 2.94 -12.54 -9.53
CA ALA A 200 2.77 -11.67 -8.38
C ALA A 200 1.46 -10.87 -8.43
N LEU A 201 1.12 -10.30 -9.59
CA LEU A 201 -0.17 -9.64 -9.80
C LEU A 201 -1.33 -10.63 -9.63
N ALA A 202 -1.27 -11.80 -10.26
CA ALA A 202 -2.29 -12.83 -10.12
C ALA A 202 -2.45 -13.25 -8.65
N TYR A 203 -1.34 -13.43 -7.92
CA TYR A 203 -1.36 -13.71 -6.50
C TYR A 203 -2.05 -12.61 -5.70
N LEU A 204 -1.70 -11.33 -5.93
CA LEU A 204 -2.30 -10.20 -5.23
C LEU A 204 -3.82 -10.10 -5.44
N PHE A 205 -4.29 -10.41 -6.65
CA PHE A 205 -5.73 -10.40 -6.94
C PHE A 205 -6.45 -11.68 -6.48
N LEU A 206 -5.83 -12.84 -6.64
CA LEU A 206 -6.46 -14.13 -6.33
C LEU A 206 -6.35 -14.51 -4.86
N ALA A 207 -5.27 -14.16 -4.17
CA ALA A 207 -5.07 -14.53 -2.78
C ALA A 207 -6.21 -14.07 -1.84
N PRO A 208 -6.73 -12.83 -1.93
CA PRO A 208 -7.88 -12.41 -1.12
C PRO A 208 -9.15 -13.19 -1.44
N LEU A 209 -9.37 -13.53 -2.73
CA LEU A 209 -10.53 -14.30 -3.17
C LEU A 209 -10.43 -15.75 -2.67
N VAL A 210 -9.27 -16.37 -2.84
CA VAL A 210 -9.01 -17.73 -2.35
C VAL A 210 -9.12 -17.77 -0.83
N ALA A 211 -8.55 -16.79 -0.11
CA ALA A 211 -8.68 -16.71 1.34
C ALA A 211 -10.15 -16.62 1.77
N ARG A 212 -10.94 -15.79 1.09
CA ARG A 212 -12.35 -15.56 1.42
C ARG A 212 -13.23 -16.76 1.13
N TYR A 213 -13.10 -17.37 -0.04
CA TYR A 213 -14.06 -18.37 -0.52
C TYR A 213 -13.61 -19.82 -0.31
N VAL A 214 -12.30 -20.06 -0.18
CA VAL A 214 -11.75 -21.42 -0.11
C VAL A 214 -11.09 -21.71 1.23
N LEU A 215 -10.20 -20.83 1.71
CA LEU A 215 -9.40 -21.14 2.89
C LEU A 215 -10.11 -20.82 4.22
N ARG A 216 -10.88 -19.75 4.29
CA ARG A 216 -11.48 -19.26 5.52
C ARG A 216 -12.93 -18.77 5.34
N PRO A 217 -13.83 -19.52 4.66
CA PRO A 217 -15.19 -19.06 4.38
C PRO A 217 -15.97 -18.78 5.66
N GLU A 218 -15.79 -19.60 6.70
CA GLU A 218 -16.50 -19.45 7.98
C GLU A 218 -16.18 -18.13 8.68
N GLN A 219 -14.91 -17.73 8.69
CA GLN A 219 -14.51 -16.47 9.33
C GLN A 219 -15.13 -15.25 8.62
N TYR A 220 -15.20 -15.28 7.29
CA TYR A 220 -15.82 -14.19 6.52
C TYR A 220 -17.34 -14.17 6.69
N GLN A 221 -17.99 -15.34 6.81
CA GLN A 221 -19.42 -15.43 7.08
C GLN A 221 -19.76 -14.97 8.50
N GLU A 222 -18.97 -15.37 9.49
CA GLU A 222 -19.13 -14.93 10.87
C GLU A 222 -18.99 -13.40 10.99
N ARG A 223 -17.98 -12.84 10.32
CA ARG A 223 -17.80 -11.38 10.24
C ARG A 223 -19.02 -10.70 9.62
N ALA A 224 -19.53 -11.19 8.50
CA ALA A 224 -20.71 -10.62 7.86
C ALA A 224 -21.96 -10.67 8.77
N ARG A 225 -22.13 -11.76 9.53
CA ARG A 225 -23.22 -11.85 10.53
C ARG A 225 -23.01 -10.84 11.66
N MET A 226 -21.79 -10.71 12.18
CA MET A 226 -21.45 -9.72 13.21
C MET A 226 -21.77 -8.31 12.73
N GLU A 227 -21.34 -7.92 11.53
CA GLU A 227 -21.60 -6.61 10.94
C GLU A 227 -23.10 -6.34 10.79
N THR A 228 -23.88 -7.34 10.37
CA THR A 228 -25.34 -7.24 10.28
C THR A 228 -25.98 -7.08 11.67
N THR A 229 -25.49 -7.79 12.68
CA THR A 229 -25.96 -7.67 14.06
C THR A 229 -25.68 -6.29 14.62
N VAL A 230 -24.48 -5.76 14.40
CA VAL A 230 -24.12 -4.37 14.81
C VAL A 230 -25.04 -3.35 14.13
N LYS A 231 -25.29 -3.53 12.83
CA LYS A 231 -26.23 -2.67 12.07
C LYS A 231 -27.63 -2.70 12.67
N GLY A 232 -28.11 -3.86 13.08
CA GLY A 232 -29.45 -4.02 13.70
C GLY A 232 -29.54 -3.44 15.13
N GLN A 233 -28.43 -3.41 15.88
CA GLN A 233 -28.40 -2.91 17.26
C GLN A 233 -28.09 -1.41 17.39
N THR A 234 -27.79 -0.72 16.29
CA THR A 234 -27.36 0.67 16.28
C THR A 234 -28.14 1.47 15.25
N GLN A 235 -28.28 2.77 15.48
CA GLN A 235 -28.85 3.73 14.53
C GLN A 235 -27.79 4.25 13.55
N ALA A 236 -28.19 4.83 12.43
CA ALA A 236 -27.28 5.36 11.41
C ALA A 236 -26.36 6.49 11.94
N THR A 237 -26.81 7.21 12.96
CA THR A 237 -26.06 8.29 13.62
C THR A 237 -25.13 7.81 14.71
N ASP A 238 -25.30 6.56 15.17
CA ASP A 238 -24.47 6.02 16.24
C ASP A 238 -23.05 5.77 15.76
N ARG A 239 -22.10 6.05 16.64
CA ARG A 239 -20.69 5.69 16.40
C ARG A 239 -20.43 4.32 16.99
N ILE A 240 -19.61 3.55 16.27
CA ILE A 240 -19.14 2.22 16.69
C ILE A 240 -17.63 2.17 16.65
N TYR A 241 -17.05 1.18 17.33
CA TYR A 241 -15.65 0.85 17.12
C TYR A 241 -15.48 -0.65 16.93
N ILE A 242 -14.66 -1.04 15.94
CA ILE A 242 -14.36 -2.44 15.64
C ILE A 242 -12.87 -2.66 15.91
N TRP A 243 -12.60 -3.34 17.03
CA TRP A 243 -11.25 -3.72 17.43
C TRP A 243 -10.82 -4.97 16.66
N ASP A 244 -10.37 -4.75 15.44
CA ASP A 244 -10.00 -5.79 14.49
C ASP A 244 -8.89 -5.29 13.55
N ASP A 245 -8.20 -6.21 12.90
CA ASP A 245 -7.15 -5.90 11.94
C ASP A 245 -7.70 -5.29 10.63
N LEU A 246 -8.99 -5.48 10.36
CA LEU A 246 -9.64 -5.04 9.13
C LEU A 246 -10.70 -3.95 9.40
N ALA A 247 -10.60 -2.85 8.65
CA ALA A 247 -11.53 -1.71 8.73
C ALA A 247 -12.84 -1.88 7.93
N ASN A 248 -13.05 -3.01 7.25
CA ASN A 248 -14.19 -3.19 6.33
C ASN A 248 -15.56 -3.12 7.02
N GLY A 249 -15.64 -3.48 8.30
CA GLY A 249 -16.88 -3.57 9.05
C GLY A 249 -17.64 -2.25 9.17
N TYR A 250 -16.97 -1.11 9.11
CA TYR A 250 -17.64 0.20 9.12
C TYR A 250 -18.45 0.46 7.86
N LYS A 251 -17.93 0.04 6.70
CA LYS A 251 -18.63 0.16 5.42
C LYS A 251 -19.86 -0.74 5.38
N THR A 252 -19.72 -1.99 5.80
CA THR A 252 -20.80 -2.97 5.74
C THR A 252 -21.89 -2.69 6.77
N SER A 253 -21.50 -2.28 7.99
CA SER A 253 -22.48 -1.86 9.00
C SER A 253 -23.11 -0.50 8.71
N GLU A 254 -22.56 0.29 7.78
CA GLU A 254 -22.98 1.66 7.46
C GLU A 254 -22.98 2.57 8.70
N ARG A 255 -21.96 2.43 9.56
CA ARG A 255 -21.82 3.21 10.80
C ARG A 255 -20.54 4.02 10.81
N LEU A 256 -20.57 5.14 11.50
CA LEU A 256 -19.39 5.97 11.67
C LEU A 256 -18.47 5.39 12.73
N ALA A 257 -17.17 5.44 12.47
CA ALA A 257 -16.18 5.07 13.46
C ALA A 257 -16.12 6.10 14.58
N ALA A 258 -15.83 5.64 15.81
CA ALA A 258 -15.62 6.51 16.95
C ALA A 258 -14.24 7.16 16.96
N SER A 259 -13.29 6.66 16.19
CA SER A 259 -11.95 7.24 16.01
C SER A 259 -11.61 7.38 14.53
N GLN A 260 -10.70 8.29 14.24
CA GLN A 260 -10.07 8.38 12.92
C GLN A 260 -9.14 7.21 12.64
N LEU A 261 -8.65 6.54 13.68
CA LEU A 261 -7.86 5.32 13.60
C LEU A 261 -8.81 4.11 13.58
N LEU A 262 -9.09 3.62 12.38
CA LEU A 262 -10.13 2.61 12.15
C LEU A 262 -9.77 1.21 12.68
N THR A 263 -8.49 0.95 12.92
CA THR A 263 -8.01 -0.34 13.44
C THR A 263 -6.98 -0.13 14.55
N PRO A 264 -6.82 -1.07 15.48
CA PRO A 264 -5.82 -0.97 16.54
C PRO A 264 -4.39 -1.26 16.06
N LYS A 265 -4.21 -1.76 14.84
CA LYS A 265 -2.89 -2.09 14.27
C LYS A 265 -2.36 -1.04 13.34
N LEU A 266 -3.23 -0.44 12.52
CA LEU A 266 -2.81 0.52 11.53
C LEU A 266 -2.51 1.87 12.17
N HIS A 267 -1.34 2.42 11.91
CA HIS A 267 -0.85 3.71 12.42
C HIS A 267 -0.65 3.78 13.94
N THR A 268 -0.81 2.71 14.68
CA THR A 268 -0.72 2.69 16.15
C THR A 268 0.65 2.28 16.68
N ALA A 269 1.62 2.04 15.82
CA ALA A 269 3.03 1.88 16.21
C ALA A 269 3.57 3.14 16.92
N LEU A 270 3.05 4.32 16.57
CA LEU A 270 3.37 5.57 17.26
C LEU A 270 2.55 5.71 18.54
N SER A 271 3.23 5.95 19.67
CA SER A 271 2.59 6.14 20.97
C SER A 271 1.55 7.25 20.96
N LYS A 272 1.80 8.37 20.27
CA LYS A 272 0.84 9.48 20.11
C LYS A 272 -0.50 9.03 19.50
N ASN A 273 -0.46 8.12 18.53
CA ASN A 273 -1.66 7.61 17.88
C ASN A 273 -2.39 6.60 18.77
N ARG A 274 -1.65 5.81 19.53
CA ARG A 274 -2.23 4.91 20.54
C ARG A 274 -2.97 5.70 21.61
N THR A 275 -2.34 6.72 22.19
CA THR A 275 -2.98 7.61 23.17
C THR A 275 -4.21 8.29 22.59
N ARG A 276 -4.13 8.78 21.35
CA ARG A 276 -5.25 9.40 20.64
C ARG A 276 -6.41 8.44 20.45
N LEU A 277 -6.15 7.19 20.05
CA LEU A 277 -7.22 6.20 19.89
C LEU A 277 -7.98 5.96 21.19
N VAL A 278 -7.26 5.81 22.31
CA VAL A 278 -7.90 5.62 23.63
C VAL A 278 -8.71 6.86 24.02
N SER A 279 -8.18 8.08 23.79
CA SER A 279 -8.92 9.33 24.03
C SER A 279 -10.18 9.42 23.17
N ASP A 280 -10.07 9.15 21.87
CA ASP A 280 -11.20 9.16 20.94
C ASP A 280 -12.33 8.20 21.40
N LEU A 281 -11.96 7.02 21.92
CA LEU A 281 -12.94 6.05 22.42
C LEU A 281 -13.63 6.53 23.71
N ARG A 282 -12.91 7.24 24.59
CA ARG A 282 -13.48 7.82 25.80
C ARG A 282 -14.39 9.02 25.49
N ASP A 283 -13.95 9.88 24.59
CA ASP A 283 -14.66 11.13 24.29
C ASP A 283 -15.90 10.89 23.41
N ASN A 284 -15.78 10.02 22.42
CA ASN A 284 -16.87 9.74 21.47
C ASN A 284 -17.84 8.64 21.95
N GLN A 285 -17.52 7.91 23.00
CA GLN A 285 -18.35 6.88 23.64
C GLN A 285 -19.15 6.04 22.62
N PRO A 286 -18.49 5.20 21.81
CA PRO A 286 -19.18 4.42 20.78
C PRO A 286 -20.29 3.57 21.39
N LYS A 287 -21.45 3.52 20.73
CA LYS A 287 -22.61 2.76 21.18
C LYS A 287 -22.33 1.27 21.34
N VAL A 288 -21.51 0.76 20.43
CA VAL A 288 -21.05 -0.64 20.42
C VAL A 288 -19.56 -0.69 20.11
N ILE A 289 -18.83 -1.46 20.90
CA ILE A 289 -17.46 -1.87 20.61
C ILE A 289 -17.47 -3.35 20.29
N VAL A 290 -16.94 -3.71 19.12
CA VAL A 290 -16.74 -5.11 18.73
C VAL A 290 -15.28 -5.44 18.92
N VAL A 291 -14.96 -6.53 19.56
CA VAL A 291 -13.59 -6.99 19.80
C VAL A 291 -13.38 -8.34 19.12
N ASN A 292 -12.44 -8.40 18.19
CA ASN A 292 -11.94 -9.65 17.65
C ASN A 292 -11.04 -10.31 18.70
N THR A 293 -11.39 -11.52 19.15
CA THR A 293 -10.65 -12.26 20.19
C THR A 293 -9.23 -12.64 19.78
N LYS A 294 -8.93 -12.60 18.47
CA LYS A 294 -7.59 -12.86 17.92
C LYS A 294 -6.70 -11.63 17.90
N THR A 295 -7.26 -10.45 18.11
CA THR A 295 -6.51 -9.18 18.13
C THR A 295 -6.23 -8.80 19.57
N ALA A 296 -4.95 -8.66 19.93
CA ALA A 296 -4.56 -8.30 21.29
C ALA A 296 -5.22 -6.99 21.72
N LEU A 297 -5.89 -7.02 22.86
CA LEU A 297 -6.52 -5.84 23.46
C LEU A 297 -5.49 -5.09 24.31
N TRP A 298 -5.52 -3.77 24.29
CA TRP A 298 -4.65 -2.98 25.12
C TRP A 298 -5.25 -2.82 26.52
N THR A 299 -4.41 -2.79 27.54
CA THR A 299 -4.84 -2.66 28.94
C THR A 299 -5.74 -1.45 29.18
N GLU A 300 -5.45 -0.32 28.54
CA GLU A 300 -6.24 0.91 28.66
C GLU A 300 -7.66 0.75 28.05
N VAL A 301 -7.80 -0.09 27.02
CA VAL A 301 -9.10 -0.37 26.41
C VAL A 301 -9.84 -1.44 27.19
N GLU A 302 -9.15 -2.43 27.76
CA GLU A 302 -9.76 -3.40 28.68
C GLU A 302 -10.39 -2.70 29.90
N GLN A 303 -9.68 -1.75 30.48
CA GLN A 303 -10.21 -0.92 31.58
C GLN A 303 -11.43 -0.13 31.13
N LEU A 304 -11.37 0.54 29.97
CA LEU A 304 -12.50 1.27 29.41
C LEU A 304 -13.74 0.37 29.23
N LEU A 305 -13.54 -0.84 28.69
CA LEU A 305 -14.62 -1.79 28.51
C LEU A 305 -15.24 -2.24 29.83
N ALA A 306 -14.43 -2.50 30.85
CA ALA A 306 -14.90 -2.90 32.17
C ALA A 306 -15.69 -1.79 32.87
N GLU A 307 -15.23 -0.55 32.77
CA GLU A 307 -15.84 0.61 33.42
C GLU A 307 -17.16 1.04 32.75
N SER A 308 -17.15 1.21 31.43
CA SER A 308 -18.20 1.91 30.70
C SER A 308 -19.10 1.01 29.85
N TYR A 309 -18.73 -0.23 29.64
CA TYR A 309 -19.45 -1.13 28.73
C TYR A 309 -19.89 -2.41 29.44
N GLN A 310 -20.93 -3.02 28.89
CA GLN A 310 -21.37 -4.34 29.29
C GLN A 310 -21.28 -5.32 28.12
N PRO A 311 -20.81 -6.56 28.35
CA PRO A 311 -20.76 -7.56 27.30
C PRO A 311 -22.16 -7.95 26.87
N VAL A 312 -22.39 -8.02 25.57
CA VAL A 312 -23.65 -8.53 25.00
C VAL A 312 -23.43 -10.01 24.69
N GLN A 313 -24.39 -10.84 25.11
CA GLN A 313 -24.36 -12.25 24.78
C GLN A 313 -24.45 -12.41 23.26
N SER A 314 -23.45 -13.01 22.64
CA SER A 314 -23.35 -13.19 21.20
C SER A 314 -22.93 -14.62 20.88
N GLU A 315 -23.47 -15.17 19.82
CA GLU A 315 -23.15 -16.52 19.32
C GLU A 315 -21.87 -16.56 18.46
N PHE A 316 -21.09 -15.46 18.42
CA PHE A 316 -19.89 -15.38 17.63
C PHE A 316 -18.71 -16.03 18.35
N LYS A 317 -17.94 -16.83 17.61
CA LYS A 317 -16.75 -17.52 18.11
C LYS A 317 -15.56 -16.57 18.23
N ASP A 318 -15.37 -15.76 17.20
CA ASP A 318 -14.20 -14.88 17.06
C ASP A 318 -14.46 -13.43 17.49
N PHE A 319 -15.73 -13.05 17.77
CA PHE A 319 -16.10 -11.68 18.12
C PHE A 319 -16.87 -11.57 19.43
N LYS A 320 -16.51 -10.60 20.24
CA LYS A 320 -17.25 -10.19 21.44
C LYS A 320 -17.83 -8.79 21.24
N LEU A 321 -19.08 -8.60 21.56
CA LEU A 321 -19.76 -7.32 21.47
C LEU A 321 -19.88 -6.69 22.85
N TYR A 322 -19.61 -5.40 22.94
CA TYR A 322 -19.75 -4.60 24.14
C TYR A 322 -20.65 -3.41 23.84
N LYS A 323 -21.69 -3.21 24.66
CA LYS A 323 -22.62 -2.10 24.52
C LYS A 323 -22.39 -1.11 25.65
N LEU A 324 -22.49 0.17 25.34
CA LEU A 324 -22.40 1.25 26.33
C LEU A 324 -23.50 1.05 27.40
N LYS A 325 -23.11 1.17 28.68
CA LYS A 325 -24.02 0.99 29.85
C LYS A 325 -25.14 2.03 29.84
#